data_cfc51895d158968a1019c758977ba8a2
#
_entry.id   cfc51895d158968a1019c758977ba8a2
#
_cell.length_a   1.000
_cell.length_b   1.000
_cell.length_c   1.000
_cell.angle_alpha   90.00
_cell.angle_beta   90.00
_cell.angle_gamma   90.00
#
_symmetry.space_group_name_H-M   'P 1'
#
loop_
_entity.id
_entity.type
_entity.pdbx_description
1 polymer ?
#
loop_
_entity_poly.entity_id
_entity_poly.type
_entity_poly.pdbx_seq_one_letter_code
_entity_poly.pdbx_strand_id
1 'polypeptide(L)'
;MNKWTTQEMAQRLARDIEPGWYVNIGIGMPEMVCENLREDDDIILQSENGILGMGPLARGDDIDTDLVNAGKKPVTARLGASYFEHTTSFAMMRGGHLDLCILGAFQVSGSGDLANWSLGRPGIPPAVGLSLIHI
;
A
#
# COMPACT_ATOMS: atom_id res chain seq x y z
N MET A 1 -21.15 19.14 1.37
CA MET A 1 -20.25 18.24 2.13
C MET A 1 -18.82 18.62 1.79
N ASN A 2 -17.99 18.94 2.78
CA ASN A 2 -16.57 19.15 2.54
C ASN A 2 -15.94 17.80 2.17
N LYS A 3 -15.15 17.79 1.11
CA LYS A 3 -14.37 16.59 0.73
C LYS A 3 -13.20 16.45 1.71
N TRP A 4 -12.92 15.23 2.13
CA TRP A 4 -11.73 14.94 2.92
C TRP A 4 -10.46 15.21 2.10
N THR A 5 -9.45 15.72 2.76
CA THR A 5 -8.10 15.80 2.22
C THR A 5 -7.46 14.41 2.22
N THR A 6 -6.42 14.24 1.42
CA THR A 6 -5.66 12.97 1.40
C THR A 6 -5.09 12.62 2.78
N GLN A 7 -4.66 13.63 3.53
CA GLN A 7 -4.14 13.44 4.89
C GLN A 7 -5.23 12.95 5.86
N GLU A 8 -6.42 13.54 5.81
CA GLU A 8 -7.55 13.11 6.64
C GLU A 8 -7.97 11.66 6.32
N MET A 9 -7.95 11.28 5.03
CA MET A 9 -8.21 9.92 4.60
C MET A 9 -7.15 8.95 5.14
N ALA A 10 -5.87 9.30 5.03
CA ALA A 10 -4.77 8.48 5.54
C ALA A 10 -4.85 8.27 7.06
N GLN A 11 -5.12 9.34 7.79
CA GLN A 11 -5.31 9.28 9.25
C GLN A 11 -6.53 8.43 9.64
N ARG A 12 -7.60 8.49 8.86
CA ARG A 12 -8.80 7.70 9.13
C ARG A 12 -8.52 6.22 8.91
N LEU A 13 -7.85 5.87 7.80
CA LEU A 13 -7.48 4.49 7.49
C LEU A 13 -6.52 3.92 8.53
N ALA A 14 -5.51 4.68 8.96
CA ALA A 14 -4.54 4.23 9.95
C ALA A 14 -5.19 3.81 11.28
N ARG A 15 -6.33 4.41 11.64
CA ARG A 15 -7.07 4.07 12.88
C ARG A 15 -7.81 2.74 12.80
N ASP A 16 -8.07 2.23 11.59
CA ASP A 16 -8.79 0.98 11.36
C ASP A 16 -7.84 -0.22 11.26
N ILE A 17 -6.52 0.02 11.26
CA ILE A 17 -5.50 -1.04 11.23
C ILE A 17 -5.26 -1.50 12.67
N GLU A 18 -5.40 -2.80 12.89
CA GLU A 18 -5.19 -3.39 14.19
C GLU A 18 -3.71 -3.80 14.41
N PRO A 19 -3.23 -3.78 15.66
CA PRO A 19 -1.88 -4.24 15.98
C PRO A 19 -1.62 -5.67 15.52
N GLY A 20 -0.42 -5.91 14.99
CA GLY A 20 0.02 -7.22 14.52
C GLY A 20 -0.47 -7.60 13.12
N TRP A 21 -1.26 -6.75 12.46
CA TRP A 21 -1.73 -7.04 11.11
C TRP A 21 -0.63 -7.00 10.05
N TYR A 22 -0.80 -7.84 9.04
CA TYR A 22 -0.03 -7.84 7.80
C TYR A 22 -0.78 -6.98 6.77
N VAL A 23 -0.19 -5.87 6.38
CA VAL A 23 -0.86 -4.83 5.58
C VAL A 23 -0.11 -4.55 4.29
N ASN A 24 -0.76 -4.78 3.14
CA ASN A 24 -0.22 -4.32 1.87
C ASN A 24 -0.51 -2.83 1.68
N ILE A 25 0.50 -2.10 1.26
CA ILE A 25 0.42 -0.67 0.93
C ILE A 25 0.57 -0.49 -0.58
N GLY A 26 -0.49 -0.02 -1.21
CA GLY A 26 -0.48 0.37 -2.62
C GLY A 26 0.31 1.65 -2.88
N ILE A 27 0.58 1.91 -4.16
CA ILE A 27 1.35 3.06 -4.62
C ILE A 27 0.53 4.36 -4.47
N GLY A 28 1.20 5.45 -4.13
CA GLY A 28 0.62 6.80 -4.12
C GLY A 28 -0.06 7.16 -2.81
N MET A 29 -1.35 7.52 -2.82
CA MET A 29 -2.07 7.93 -1.60
C MET A 29 -2.00 6.92 -0.45
N PRO A 30 -2.08 5.60 -0.66
CA PRO A 30 -1.92 4.62 0.41
C PRO A 30 -0.62 4.73 1.20
N GLU A 31 0.47 5.17 0.58
CA GLU A 31 1.76 5.34 1.27
C GLU A 31 1.68 6.33 2.44
N MET A 32 0.80 7.32 2.36
CA MET A 32 0.61 8.29 3.44
C MET A 32 0.04 7.67 4.72
N VAL A 33 -0.58 6.49 4.63
CA VAL A 33 -1.05 5.75 5.81
C VAL A 33 0.11 5.34 6.69
N CYS A 34 1.25 4.95 6.09
CA CYS A 34 2.45 4.54 6.83
C CYS A 34 2.96 5.63 7.79
N GLU A 35 2.82 6.91 7.41
CA GLU A 35 3.25 8.04 8.23
C GLU A 35 2.35 8.26 9.47
N ASN A 36 1.20 7.61 9.51
CA ASN A 36 0.21 7.73 10.58
C ASN A 36 0.09 6.45 11.44
N LEU A 37 0.89 5.43 11.14
CA LEU A 37 0.96 4.21 11.95
C LEU A 37 1.81 4.45 13.20
N ARG A 38 1.47 3.77 14.27
CA ARG A 38 2.24 3.81 15.52
C ARG A 38 3.30 2.72 15.49
N GLU A 39 4.51 3.03 15.91
CA GLU A 39 5.62 2.07 15.94
C GLU A 39 5.33 0.88 16.87
N ASP A 40 4.58 1.13 17.95
CA ASP A 40 4.26 0.12 18.96
C ASP A 40 3.17 -0.89 18.52
N ASP A 41 2.49 -0.64 17.39
CA ASP A 41 1.37 -1.49 16.95
C ASP A 41 1.83 -2.77 16.24
N ASP A 42 3.13 -3.00 16.07
CA ASP A 42 3.73 -4.18 15.44
C ASP A 42 3.16 -4.53 14.06
N ILE A 43 2.65 -3.53 13.33
CA ILE A 43 2.08 -3.72 12.00
C ILE A 43 3.18 -4.13 11.03
N ILE A 44 2.98 -5.23 10.31
CA ILE A 44 3.93 -5.76 9.33
C ILE A 44 3.54 -5.25 7.94
N LEU A 45 4.30 -4.29 7.41
CA LEU A 45 4.02 -3.73 6.09
C LEU A 45 4.56 -4.63 4.99
N GLN A 46 3.74 -4.84 3.97
CA GLN A 46 4.12 -5.53 2.74
C GLN A 46 4.07 -4.55 1.57
N SER A 47 5.12 -4.54 0.76
CA SER A 47 5.16 -3.83 -0.51
C SER A 47 5.03 -4.83 -1.66
N GLU A 48 4.15 -4.54 -2.63
CA GLU A 48 3.81 -5.48 -3.72
C GLU A 48 5.01 -5.89 -4.59
N ASN A 49 6.07 -5.10 -4.61
CA ASN A 49 7.31 -5.44 -5.34
C ASN A 49 8.16 -6.54 -4.66
N GLY A 50 7.76 -7.03 -3.48
CA GLY A 50 8.36 -8.19 -2.85
C GLY A 50 9.10 -7.93 -1.55
N ILE A 51 8.60 -7.05 -0.70
CA ILE A 51 9.14 -6.78 0.64
C ILE A 51 8.06 -7.09 1.68
N LEU A 52 8.36 -7.93 2.66
CA LEU A 52 7.58 -8.09 3.89
C LEU A 52 8.42 -7.60 5.07
N GLY A 53 7.83 -6.76 5.91
CA GLY A 53 8.56 -6.05 6.96
C GLY A 53 9.23 -4.77 6.45
N MET A 54 8.60 -4.11 5.47
CA MET A 54 9.02 -2.79 5.00
C MET A 54 9.01 -1.79 6.17
N GLY A 55 10.10 -1.06 6.31
CA GLY A 55 10.25 0.03 7.27
C GLY A 55 9.81 1.38 6.69
N PRO A 56 10.09 2.47 7.41
CA PRO A 56 9.83 3.83 6.96
C PRO A 56 10.67 4.23 5.75
N LEU A 57 10.35 5.38 5.15
CA LEU A 57 11.16 5.98 4.09
C LEU A 57 12.58 6.22 4.59
N ALA A 58 13.54 5.72 3.83
CA ALA A 58 14.97 5.92 4.13
C ALA A 58 15.36 7.39 3.92
N ARG A 59 16.27 7.90 4.77
CA ARG A 59 16.77 9.27 4.72
C ARG A 59 18.25 9.32 5.00
N GLY A 60 18.93 10.31 4.40
CA GLY A 60 20.36 10.53 4.63
C GLY A 60 21.18 9.29 4.29
N ASP A 61 21.99 8.83 5.25
CA ASP A 61 22.90 7.70 5.06
C ASP A 61 22.20 6.33 5.03
N ASP A 62 20.92 6.26 5.41
CA ASP A 62 20.14 5.02 5.34
C ASP A 62 19.60 4.71 3.93
N ILE A 63 19.82 5.60 2.97
CA ILE A 63 19.32 5.41 1.60
C ILE A 63 20.12 4.32 0.91
N ASP A 64 19.45 3.20 0.64
CA ASP A 64 19.88 2.15 -0.28
C ASP A 64 19.05 2.27 -1.56
N THR A 65 19.71 2.51 -2.70
CA THR A 65 19.04 2.68 -4.00
C THR A 65 18.48 1.37 -4.55
N ASP A 66 18.93 0.23 -4.04
CA ASP A 66 18.45 -1.09 -4.42
C ASP A 66 17.27 -1.54 -3.54
N LEU A 67 17.02 -0.84 -2.41
CA LEU A 67 15.91 -1.12 -1.51
C LEU A 67 14.83 -0.05 -1.64
N VAL A 68 13.88 -0.29 -2.52
CA VAL A 68 12.78 0.63 -2.80
C VAL A 68 11.43 -0.04 -2.65
N ASN A 69 10.42 0.73 -2.27
CA ASN A 69 9.03 0.26 -2.27
C ASN A 69 8.44 0.20 -3.70
N ALA A 70 7.21 -0.26 -3.83
CA ALA A 70 6.50 -0.32 -5.11
C ALA A 70 6.34 1.06 -5.77
N GLY A 71 6.32 2.14 -5.00
CA GLY A 71 6.31 3.54 -5.47
C GLY A 71 7.69 4.06 -5.88
N LYS A 72 8.73 3.21 -5.91
CA LYS A 72 10.13 3.55 -6.24
C LYS A 72 10.78 4.55 -5.27
N LYS A 73 10.30 4.60 -4.04
CA LYS A 73 10.90 5.41 -2.97
C LYS A 73 11.82 4.53 -2.12
N PRO A 74 13.04 5.00 -1.79
CA PRO A 74 13.91 4.29 -0.85
C PRO A 74 13.23 4.09 0.50
N VAL A 75 13.31 2.87 1.02
CA VAL A 75 12.76 2.48 2.32
C VAL A 75 13.82 1.77 3.14
N THR A 76 13.58 1.67 4.44
CA THR A 76 14.35 0.77 5.30
C THR A 76 13.66 -0.59 5.41
N ALA A 77 14.34 -1.57 5.96
CA ALA A 77 13.80 -2.87 6.31
C ALA A 77 13.80 -3.06 7.82
N ARG A 78 12.71 -3.60 8.38
CA ARG A 78 12.69 -3.98 9.79
C ARG A 78 13.53 -5.24 10.02
N LEU A 79 14.00 -5.43 11.23
CA LEU A 79 14.68 -6.68 11.59
C LEU A 79 13.75 -7.87 11.34
N GLY A 80 14.22 -8.85 10.59
CA GLY A 80 13.43 -10.01 10.18
C GLY A 80 12.63 -9.80 8.87
N ALA A 81 12.82 -8.68 8.18
CA ALA A 81 12.22 -8.47 6.86
C ALA A 81 12.63 -9.57 5.88
N SER A 82 11.73 -9.89 4.94
CA SER A 82 11.94 -10.89 3.90
C SER A 82 11.75 -10.26 2.53
N TYR A 83 12.57 -10.71 1.57
CA TYR A 83 12.51 -10.30 0.17
C TYR A 83 12.16 -11.49 -0.70
N PHE A 84 11.28 -11.29 -1.66
CA PHE A 84 10.81 -12.33 -2.57
C PHE A 84 10.39 -11.72 -3.91
N GLU A 85 10.20 -12.58 -4.89
CA GLU A 85 9.77 -12.15 -6.21
C GLU A 85 8.34 -11.60 -6.23
N HIS A 86 8.03 -10.79 -7.23
CA HIS A 86 6.74 -10.12 -7.40
C HIS A 86 5.55 -11.09 -7.46
N THR A 87 5.71 -12.26 -8.09
CA THR A 87 4.66 -13.28 -8.18
C THR A 87 4.28 -13.84 -6.82
N THR A 88 5.26 -14.05 -5.93
CA THR A 88 5.03 -14.46 -4.55
C THR A 88 4.27 -13.39 -3.77
N SER A 89 4.63 -12.12 -3.97
CA SER A 89 3.91 -11.00 -3.36
C SER A 89 2.42 -11.03 -3.70
N PHE A 90 2.08 -11.20 -4.97
CA PHE A 90 0.68 -11.30 -5.42
C PHE A 90 0.00 -12.59 -4.95
N ALA A 91 0.72 -13.69 -4.86
CA ALA A 91 0.19 -14.94 -4.31
C ALA A 91 -0.21 -14.78 -2.83
N MET A 92 0.57 -14.04 -2.04
CA MET A 92 0.24 -13.72 -0.64
C MET A 92 -1.07 -12.93 -0.55
N MET A 93 -1.23 -11.90 -1.36
CA MET A 93 -2.43 -11.07 -1.38
C MET A 93 -3.66 -11.87 -1.84
N ARG A 94 -3.56 -12.60 -2.95
CA ARG A 94 -4.65 -13.40 -3.52
C ARG A 94 -4.99 -14.62 -2.69
N GLY A 95 -4.00 -15.17 -2.00
CA GLY A 95 -4.16 -16.32 -1.11
C GLY A 95 -4.78 -15.98 0.25
N GLY A 96 -5.06 -14.70 0.53
CA GLY A 96 -5.63 -14.27 1.79
C GLY A 96 -4.66 -14.38 2.97
N HIS A 97 -3.36 -14.20 2.70
CA HIS A 97 -2.31 -14.25 3.72
C HIS A 97 -1.98 -12.86 4.31
N LEU A 98 -2.73 -11.83 3.91
CA LEU A 98 -2.65 -10.49 4.47
C LEU A 98 -4.00 -10.12 5.07
N ASP A 99 -3.97 -9.37 6.17
CA ASP A 99 -5.17 -8.93 6.87
C ASP A 99 -5.84 -7.75 6.15
N LEU A 100 -5.05 -6.90 5.49
CA LEU A 100 -5.54 -5.71 4.81
C LEU A 100 -4.71 -5.36 3.57
N CYS A 101 -5.39 -4.91 2.51
CA CYS A 101 -4.78 -4.25 1.36
C CYS A 101 -5.35 -2.84 1.22
N ILE A 102 -4.49 -1.82 1.16
CA ILE A 102 -4.89 -0.42 0.97
C ILE A 102 -4.53 0.00 -0.44
N LEU A 103 -5.55 0.28 -1.24
CA LEU A 103 -5.42 0.58 -2.66
C LEU A 103 -6.10 1.90 -3.01
N GLY A 104 -5.56 2.60 -4.00
CA GLY A 104 -6.25 3.72 -4.63
C GLY A 104 -7.30 3.24 -5.62
N ALA A 105 -8.44 3.95 -5.67
CA ALA A 105 -9.47 3.74 -6.67
C ALA A 105 -9.90 5.06 -7.31
N PHE A 106 -10.20 5.04 -8.61
CA PHE A 106 -10.73 6.23 -9.30
C PHE A 106 -12.20 6.46 -9.00
N GLN A 107 -12.96 5.37 -8.89
CA GLN A 107 -14.40 5.42 -8.58
C GLN A 107 -14.74 4.30 -7.61
N VAL A 108 -15.56 4.62 -6.63
CA VAL A 108 -16.13 3.66 -5.68
C VAL A 108 -17.62 3.92 -5.59
N SER A 109 -18.43 2.87 -5.74
CA SER A 109 -19.88 2.95 -5.58
C SER A 109 -20.29 2.98 -4.10
N GLY A 110 -21.53 3.30 -3.82
CA GLY A 110 -22.08 3.23 -2.47
C GLY A 110 -22.18 1.80 -1.91
N SER A 111 -22.11 0.78 -2.77
CA SER A 111 -22.06 -0.65 -2.40
C SER A 111 -20.65 -1.18 -2.20
N GLY A 112 -19.60 -0.37 -2.46
CA GLY A 112 -18.21 -0.77 -2.32
C GLY A 112 -17.57 -1.31 -3.61
N ASP A 113 -18.31 -1.35 -4.73
CA ASP A 113 -17.71 -1.72 -6.02
C ASP A 113 -16.75 -0.65 -6.49
N LEU A 114 -15.63 -1.04 -7.08
CA LEU A 114 -14.61 -0.10 -7.56
C LEU A 114 -14.39 -0.22 -9.06
N ALA A 115 -13.97 0.90 -9.67
CA ALA A 115 -13.56 0.95 -11.07
C ALA A 115 -12.28 1.78 -11.23
N ASN A 116 -11.30 1.18 -11.88
CA ASN A 116 -9.97 1.79 -12.15
C ASN A 116 -9.62 1.81 -13.64
N TRP A 117 -10.56 1.51 -14.53
CA TRP A 117 -10.26 1.33 -15.95
C TRP A 117 -10.22 2.62 -16.76
N SER A 118 -10.78 3.72 -16.27
CA SER A 118 -10.81 4.99 -16.99
C SER A 118 -10.89 6.19 -16.05
N LEU A 119 -10.17 7.26 -16.42
CA LEU A 119 -10.29 8.59 -15.82
C LEU A 119 -11.30 9.49 -16.56
N GLY A 120 -12.04 8.95 -17.50
CA GLY A 120 -12.97 9.72 -18.37
C GLY A 120 -12.25 10.60 -19.40
N ARG A 121 -10.92 10.50 -19.53
CA ARG A 121 -10.13 11.22 -20.55
C ARG A 121 -9.61 10.24 -21.58
N PRO A 122 -9.80 10.49 -22.89
CA PRO A 122 -9.24 9.64 -23.94
C PRO A 122 -7.70 9.60 -23.85
N GLY A 123 -7.11 8.41 -23.99
CA GLY A 123 -5.68 8.24 -24.23
C GLY A 123 -4.79 8.07 -23.00
N ILE A 124 -5.30 8.07 -21.78
CA ILE A 124 -4.49 7.77 -20.59
C ILE A 124 -5.01 6.46 -19.97
N PRO A 125 -4.33 5.33 -20.19
CA PRO A 125 -4.68 4.10 -19.50
C PRO A 125 -4.31 4.26 -18.01
N PRO A 126 -5.18 3.86 -17.10
CA PRO A 126 -4.85 3.82 -15.68
C PRO A 126 -3.80 2.73 -15.42
N ALA A 127 -2.97 2.95 -14.42
CA ALA A 127 -2.16 1.87 -13.87
C ALA A 127 -3.08 0.95 -13.06
N VAL A 128 -3.28 -0.26 -13.56
CA VAL A 128 -4.09 -1.29 -12.90
C VAL A 128 -3.20 -2.45 -12.55
N GLY A 129 -2.98 -2.68 -11.30
CA GLY A 129 -2.23 -3.81 -10.80
C GLY A 129 -3.13 -4.70 -9.94
N LEU A 130 -2.92 -4.61 -8.65
CA LEU A 130 -3.63 -5.41 -7.65
C LEU A 130 -5.15 -5.22 -7.67
N SER A 131 -5.64 -4.04 -8.01
CA SER A 131 -7.07 -3.71 -8.05
C SER A 131 -7.89 -4.54 -9.05
N LEU A 132 -7.25 -5.30 -9.93
CA LEU A 132 -7.93 -6.26 -10.82
C LEU A 132 -8.29 -7.60 -10.15
N ILE A 133 -7.94 -7.79 -8.90
CA ILE A 133 -8.19 -9.07 -8.19
C ILE A 133 -9.67 -9.26 -7.85
N HIS A 134 -10.43 -8.19 -7.78
CA HIS A 134 -11.83 -8.18 -7.35
C HIS A 134 -12.83 -7.97 -8.49
N ILE A 135 -12.47 -8.34 -9.70
CA ILE A 135 -13.40 -8.37 -10.82
C ILE A 135 -14.04 -9.74 -10.93
#